data_600f455bcb6e5ffea4cf4a5ea95651be
#
_entry.id   600f455bcb6e5ffea4cf4a5ea95651be
#
_cell.length_a   1.000
_cell.length_b   1.000
_cell.length_c   1.000
_cell.angle_alpha   90.00
_cell.angle_beta   90.00
_cell.angle_gamma   90.00
#
_symmetry.space_group_name_H-M   'P 1'
#
loop_
_entity.id
_entity.type
_entity.pdbx_description
1 polymer ?
#
loop_
_entity_poly.entity_id
_entity_poly.type
_entity_poly.pdbx_seq_one_letter_code
_entity_poly.pdbx_strand_id
1 'polypeptide(L)'
;MHVGRKTQKREKSAMSVSLYGNLLFVVIELVMAILTGSQAVLLDAVYDGVEFVMLLPSLFLIPFLYRPSSEQHPFGYTQIETLFIVIKGITMTAVTFGLIFNNINLMIHGGHIISFNTVAYFELFACVLGIIVTVYLYIKNKSMHSPLINMEMQGWRMDSVVSLGMACAFLLPICIPFAWFKNLVPYLDQIITVVLSLIMIPTPIRTVITGIRDLMLIPPEEETIEDIKSTVEPIIGIYGHKNLYYDIRSEEHTSE
;
A
#
# COMPACT_ATOMS: atom_id res chain seq x y z
N MET A 1 -22.91 25.00 8.01
CA MET A 1 -22.66 24.65 6.60
C MET A 1 -21.37 25.22 5.99
N HIS A 2 -20.84 26.35 6.45
CA HIS A 2 -19.60 26.96 5.91
C HIS A 2 -18.31 26.30 6.40
N VAL A 3 -18.27 25.68 7.58
CA VAL A 3 -17.07 25.05 8.15
C VAL A 3 -16.70 23.79 7.36
N GLY A 4 -17.66 22.94 7.01
CA GLY A 4 -17.42 21.72 6.26
C GLY A 4 -16.82 21.93 4.87
N ARG A 5 -17.23 22.98 4.14
CA ARG A 5 -16.66 23.30 2.83
C ARG A 5 -15.18 23.74 2.87
N LYS A 6 -14.76 24.43 3.93
CA LYS A 6 -13.34 24.83 4.10
C LYS A 6 -12.47 23.62 4.44
N THR A 7 -12.96 22.72 5.28
CA THR A 7 -12.27 21.50 5.66
C THR A 7 -12.10 20.59 4.42
N GLN A 8 -13.19 20.36 3.67
CA GLN A 8 -13.17 19.57 2.45
C GLN A 8 -12.19 20.12 1.37
N LYS A 9 -12.12 21.45 1.20
CA LYS A 9 -11.14 22.06 0.29
C LYS A 9 -9.69 21.85 0.75
N ARG A 10 -9.44 21.93 2.06
CA ARG A 10 -8.10 21.70 2.63
C ARG A 10 -7.69 20.24 2.51
N GLU A 11 -8.60 19.33 2.78
CA GLU A 11 -8.41 17.88 2.61
C GLU A 11 -8.09 17.55 1.14
N LYS A 12 -8.92 18.02 0.20
CA LYS A 12 -8.66 17.84 -1.23
C LYS A 12 -7.33 18.42 -1.66
N SER A 13 -6.91 19.57 -1.11
CA SER A 13 -5.60 20.16 -1.41
C SER A 13 -4.46 19.30 -0.86
N ALA A 14 -4.56 18.77 0.36
CA ALA A 14 -3.55 17.91 0.94
C ALA A 14 -3.41 16.59 0.16
N MET A 15 -4.54 15.97 -0.19
CA MET A 15 -4.59 14.77 -1.03
C MET A 15 -4.02 15.00 -2.42
N SER A 16 -4.31 16.17 -3.04
CA SER A 16 -3.73 16.49 -4.35
C SER A 16 -2.22 16.62 -4.29
N VAL A 17 -1.67 17.19 -3.22
CA VAL A 17 -0.21 17.29 -3.04
C VAL A 17 0.40 15.89 -2.87
N SER A 18 -0.23 15.01 -2.11
CA SER A 18 0.21 13.61 -1.97
C SER A 18 0.16 12.88 -3.31
N LEU A 19 -0.94 13.00 -4.05
CA LEU A 19 -1.13 12.34 -5.34
C LEU A 19 -0.09 12.79 -6.38
N TYR A 20 0.11 14.11 -6.54
CA TYR A 20 1.12 14.61 -7.47
C TYR A 20 2.55 14.33 -7.01
N GLY A 21 2.77 14.35 -5.70
CA GLY A 21 4.04 13.95 -5.09
C GLY A 21 4.37 12.49 -5.40
N ASN A 22 3.42 11.60 -5.21
CA ASN A 22 3.57 10.18 -5.51
C ASN A 22 3.81 9.93 -7.01
N LEU A 23 3.04 10.54 -7.90
CA LEU A 23 3.27 10.44 -9.34
C LEU A 23 4.69 10.88 -9.72
N LEU A 24 5.14 12.03 -9.20
CA LEU A 24 6.48 12.54 -9.47
C LEU A 24 7.55 11.57 -8.92
N PHE A 25 7.30 11.01 -7.74
CA PHE A 25 8.20 10.10 -7.07
C PHE A 25 8.38 8.80 -7.87
N VAL A 26 7.29 8.15 -8.27
CA VAL A 26 7.30 6.96 -9.15
C VAL A 26 8.08 7.20 -10.44
N VAL A 27 7.89 8.37 -11.07
CA VAL A 27 8.63 8.70 -12.30
C VAL A 27 10.13 8.84 -12.02
N ILE A 28 10.51 9.50 -10.94
CA ILE A 28 11.92 9.68 -10.57
C ILE A 28 12.55 8.33 -10.22
N GLU A 29 11.89 7.49 -9.46
CA GLU A 29 12.34 6.14 -9.11
C GLU A 29 12.54 5.27 -10.35
N LEU A 30 11.56 5.26 -11.25
CA LEU A 30 11.66 4.49 -12.49
C LEU A 30 12.85 4.96 -13.35
N VAL A 31 13.05 6.27 -13.48
CA VAL A 31 14.22 6.83 -14.18
C VAL A 31 15.51 6.42 -13.48
N MET A 32 15.56 6.50 -12.15
CA MET A 32 16.75 6.10 -11.39
C MET A 32 17.02 4.60 -11.47
N ALA A 33 15.97 3.75 -11.44
CA ALA A 33 16.12 2.31 -11.64
C ALA A 33 16.75 2.00 -13.02
N ILE A 34 16.29 2.69 -14.07
CA ILE A 34 16.83 2.52 -15.44
C ILE A 34 18.28 3.03 -15.52
N LEU A 35 18.59 4.18 -14.95
CA LEU A 35 19.91 4.80 -15.03
C LEU A 35 20.96 4.04 -14.22
N THR A 36 20.59 3.51 -13.06
CA THR A 36 21.49 2.80 -12.16
C THR A 36 21.55 1.30 -12.43
N GLY A 37 20.52 0.74 -13.05
CA GLY A 37 20.33 -0.71 -13.21
C GLY A 37 20.00 -1.43 -11.90
N SER A 38 19.71 -0.68 -10.80
CA SER A 38 19.39 -1.26 -9.51
C SER A 38 18.04 -1.97 -9.52
N GLN A 39 18.05 -3.23 -9.11
CA GLN A 39 16.85 -4.05 -8.99
C GLN A 39 16.04 -3.67 -7.74
N ALA A 40 16.69 -3.18 -6.69
CA ALA A 40 16.02 -2.72 -5.48
C ALA A 40 15.21 -1.45 -5.74
N VAL A 41 15.81 -0.45 -6.44
CA VAL A 41 15.08 0.77 -6.86
C VAL A 41 13.95 0.41 -7.84
N LEU A 42 14.16 -0.57 -8.72
CA LEU A 42 13.09 -1.05 -9.62
C LEU A 42 11.93 -1.69 -8.85
N LEU A 43 12.22 -2.45 -7.79
CA LEU A 43 11.19 -3.03 -6.94
C LEU A 43 10.32 -1.93 -6.32
N ASP A 44 10.93 -0.91 -5.75
CA ASP A 44 10.24 0.23 -5.12
C ASP A 44 9.38 0.98 -6.14
N ALA A 45 9.99 1.40 -7.27
CA ALA A 45 9.28 2.06 -8.37
C ALA A 45 8.06 1.28 -8.89
N VAL A 46 8.14 -0.06 -8.93
CA VAL A 46 7.02 -0.90 -9.40
C VAL A 46 5.94 -0.99 -8.34
N TYR A 47 6.28 -1.09 -7.07
CA TYR A 47 5.30 -1.10 -5.97
C TYR A 47 4.52 0.21 -5.94
N ASP A 48 5.20 1.33 -5.92
CA ASP A 48 4.60 2.66 -5.91
C ASP A 48 3.79 2.91 -7.20
N GLY A 49 4.31 2.46 -8.34
CA GLY A 49 3.63 2.53 -9.62
C GLY A 49 2.31 1.73 -9.65
N VAL A 50 2.29 0.52 -9.10
CA VAL A 50 1.06 -0.28 -8.98
C VAL A 50 0.09 0.39 -8.02
N GLU A 51 0.56 0.92 -6.90
CA GLU A 51 -0.27 1.67 -5.96
C GLU A 51 -0.92 2.88 -6.61
N PHE A 52 -0.13 3.68 -7.33
CA PHE A 52 -0.62 4.85 -8.06
C PHE A 52 -1.65 4.47 -9.14
N VAL A 53 -1.35 3.47 -9.98
CA VAL A 53 -2.26 3.03 -11.05
C VAL A 53 -3.59 2.52 -10.49
N MET A 54 -3.55 1.82 -9.35
CA MET A 54 -4.76 1.28 -8.71
C MET A 54 -5.56 2.33 -7.94
N LEU A 55 -4.95 3.48 -7.61
CA LEU A 55 -5.66 4.61 -7.03
C LEU A 55 -6.63 5.25 -8.05
N LEU A 56 -6.27 5.27 -9.34
CA LEU A 56 -7.08 5.91 -10.38
C LEU A 56 -8.50 5.32 -10.51
N PRO A 57 -8.68 3.98 -10.65
CA PRO A 57 -10.01 3.38 -10.66
C PRO A 57 -10.80 3.66 -9.38
N SER A 58 -10.15 3.66 -8.22
CA SER A 58 -10.80 3.96 -6.94
C SER A 58 -11.44 5.36 -6.94
N LEU A 59 -10.76 6.35 -7.52
CA LEU A 59 -11.34 7.71 -7.65
C LEU A 59 -12.58 7.75 -8.54
N PHE A 60 -12.63 6.92 -9.59
CA PHE A 60 -13.82 6.80 -10.45
C PHE A 60 -14.95 6.02 -9.79
N LEU A 61 -14.64 5.11 -8.87
CA LEU A 61 -15.63 4.30 -8.15
C LEU A 61 -16.31 5.04 -7.01
N ILE A 62 -15.66 6.04 -6.40
CA ILE A 62 -16.23 6.82 -5.30
C ILE A 62 -17.68 7.25 -5.54
N PRO A 63 -18.06 7.85 -6.68
CA PRO A 63 -19.46 8.24 -6.92
C PRO A 63 -20.44 7.06 -6.97
N PHE A 64 -19.97 5.86 -7.28
CA PHE A 64 -20.78 4.64 -7.32
C PHE A 64 -20.95 4.02 -5.94
N LEU A 65 -19.92 4.09 -5.10
CA LEU A 65 -19.96 3.57 -3.72
C LEU A 65 -20.98 4.31 -2.85
N TYR A 66 -21.18 5.60 -3.11
CA TYR A 66 -22.19 6.42 -2.41
C TYR A 66 -23.59 6.31 -2.98
N ARG A 67 -23.84 5.46 -4.00
CA ARG A 67 -25.19 5.21 -4.48
C ARG A 67 -25.91 4.28 -3.50
N PRO A 68 -27.17 4.61 -3.12
CA PRO A 68 -27.95 3.74 -2.27
C PRO A 68 -28.18 2.38 -2.94
N SER A 69 -28.24 1.34 -2.13
CA SER A 69 -28.63 0.00 -2.59
C SER A 69 -29.96 0.06 -3.32
N SER A 70 -30.07 -0.68 -4.41
CA SER A 70 -31.30 -0.80 -5.22
C SER A 70 -31.72 -2.26 -5.31
N GLU A 71 -32.95 -2.51 -5.76
CA GLU A 71 -33.43 -3.90 -5.96
C GLU A 71 -32.55 -4.70 -6.93
N GLN A 72 -31.88 -4.01 -7.88
CA GLN A 72 -30.95 -4.64 -8.83
C GLN A 72 -29.53 -4.81 -8.24
N HIS A 73 -29.16 -4.02 -7.26
CA HIS A 73 -27.88 -4.07 -6.56
C HIS A 73 -28.11 -4.02 -5.04
N PRO A 74 -28.62 -5.12 -4.44
CA PRO A 74 -28.98 -5.14 -3.02
C PRO A 74 -27.78 -4.94 -2.10
N PHE A 75 -26.60 -5.25 -2.59
CA PHE A 75 -25.32 -5.11 -1.87
C PHE A 75 -24.54 -3.85 -2.22
N GLY A 76 -25.14 -2.94 -3.01
CA GLY A 76 -24.43 -1.75 -3.50
C GLY A 76 -23.29 -2.11 -4.48
N TYR A 77 -22.25 -1.29 -4.47
CA TYR A 77 -21.09 -1.42 -5.37
C TYR A 77 -19.79 -1.78 -4.62
N THR A 78 -19.88 -2.09 -3.34
CA THR A 78 -18.71 -2.42 -2.48
C THR A 78 -17.90 -3.60 -3.01
N GLN A 79 -18.58 -4.60 -3.60
CA GLN A 79 -17.90 -5.75 -4.22
C GLN A 79 -16.97 -5.37 -5.37
N ILE A 80 -17.25 -4.27 -6.08
CA ILE A 80 -16.38 -3.77 -7.17
C ILE A 80 -15.09 -3.22 -6.57
N GLU A 81 -15.16 -2.50 -5.46
CA GLU A 81 -13.97 -2.02 -4.73
C GLU A 81 -13.11 -3.19 -4.27
N THR A 82 -13.71 -4.19 -3.62
CA THR A 82 -13.02 -5.40 -3.21
C THR A 82 -12.38 -6.13 -4.37
N LEU A 83 -13.04 -6.21 -5.53
CA LEU A 83 -12.47 -6.80 -6.74
C LEU A 83 -11.20 -6.06 -7.19
N PHE A 84 -11.19 -4.72 -7.17
CA PHE A 84 -10.00 -3.93 -7.49
C PHE A 84 -8.85 -4.17 -6.49
N ILE A 85 -9.17 -4.28 -5.20
CA ILE A 85 -8.20 -4.61 -4.16
C ILE A 85 -7.56 -5.99 -4.42
N VAL A 86 -8.38 -6.98 -4.80
CA VAL A 86 -7.89 -8.33 -5.16
C VAL A 86 -6.98 -8.26 -6.40
N ILE A 87 -7.39 -7.54 -7.46
CA ILE A 87 -6.58 -7.37 -8.67
C ILE A 87 -5.24 -6.71 -8.33
N LYS A 88 -5.25 -5.65 -7.50
CA LYS A 88 -4.02 -5.00 -7.00
C LYS A 88 -3.12 -6.03 -6.30
N GLY A 89 -3.65 -6.77 -5.34
CA GLY A 89 -2.89 -7.77 -4.59
C GLY A 89 -2.31 -8.87 -5.48
N ILE A 90 -3.08 -9.38 -6.46
CA ILE A 90 -2.60 -10.38 -7.43
C ILE A 90 -1.46 -9.78 -8.28
N THR A 91 -1.62 -8.56 -8.78
CA THR A 91 -0.62 -7.88 -9.60
C THR A 91 0.68 -7.70 -8.82
N MET A 92 0.61 -7.16 -7.60
CA MET A 92 1.77 -6.97 -6.73
C MET A 92 2.45 -8.31 -6.40
N THR A 93 1.68 -9.34 -6.08
CA THR A 93 2.22 -10.69 -5.83
C THR A 93 2.95 -11.24 -7.03
N ALA A 94 2.35 -11.17 -8.23
CA ALA A 94 2.95 -11.68 -9.46
C ALA A 94 4.24 -10.93 -9.81
N VAL A 95 4.25 -9.60 -9.69
CA VAL A 95 5.45 -8.78 -9.93
C VAL A 95 6.54 -9.12 -8.92
N THR A 96 6.21 -9.26 -7.64
CA THR A 96 7.19 -9.60 -6.60
C THR A 96 7.85 -10.96 -6.87
N PHE A 97 7.07 -11.98 -7.21
CA PHE A 97 7.63 -13.27 -7.61
C PHE A 97 8.51 -13.15 -8.85
N GLY A 98 8.08 -12.40 -9.87
CA GLY A 98 8.87 -12.12 -11.06
C GLY A 98 10.22 -11.50 -10.73
N LEU A 99 10.25 -10.51 -9.84
CA LEU A 99 11.48 -9.86 -9.38
C LEU A 99 12.38 -10.81 -8.58
N ILE A 100 11.82 -11.63 -7.68
CA ILE A 100 12.58 -12.65 -6.95
C ILE A 100 13.26 -13.61 -7.95
N PHE A 101 12.51 -14.17 -8.90
CA PHE A 101 13.06 -15.08 -9.90
C PHE A 101 14.13 -14.41 -10.76
N ASN A 102 13.89 -13.19 -11.22
CA ASN A 102 14.87 -12.43 -12.00
C ASN A 102 16.15 -12.20 -11.20
N ASN A 103 16.06 -11.81 -9.94
CA ASN A 103 17.22 -11.54 -9.10
C ASN A 103 18.00 -12.81 -8.75
N ILE A 104 17.32 -13.93 -8.49
CA ILE A 104 17.97 -15.22 -8.32
C ILE A 104 18.72 -15.61 -9.58
N ASN A 105 18.10 -15.42 -10.75
CA ASN A 105 18.74 -15.71 -12.05
C ASN A 105 19.98 -14.83 -12.28
N LEU A 106 19.91 -13.55 -11.97
CA LEU A 106 21.06 -12.64 -12.04
C LEU A 106 22.18 -13.06 -11.09
N MET A 107 21.86 -13.50 -9.87
CA MET A 107 22.86 -14.03 -8.93
C MET A 107 23.57 -15.27 -9.45
N ILE A 108 22.85 -16.21 -10.08
CA ILE A 108 23.43 -17.43 -10.67
C ILE A 108 24.39 -17.09 -11.81
N HIS A 109 24.12 -16.01 -12.56
CA HIS A 109 24.95 -15.57 -13.69
C HIS A 109 26.06 -14.59 -13.30
N GLY A 110 26.36 -14.42 -12.01
CA GLY A 110 27.51 -13.64 -11.54
C GLY A 110 27.16 -12.26 -10.94
N GLY A 111 25.89 -11.97 -10.78
CA GLY A 111 25.43 -10.72 -10.22
C GLY A 111 25.54 -9.54 -11.19
N HIS A 112 25.27 -8.34 -10.69
CA HIS A 112 25.38 -7.08 -11.45
C HIS A 112 25.98 -6.01 -10.54
N ILE A 113 26.99 -5.31 -11.04
CA ILE A 113 27.62 -4.21 -10.30
C ILE A 113 26.92 -2.91 -10.67
N ILE A 114 26.42 -2.23 -9.66
CA ILE A 114 25.76 -0.92 -9.78
C ILE A 114 26.59 0.18 -9.12
N SER A 115 26.22 1.42 -9.36
CA SER A 115 26.80 2.57 -8.67
C SER A 115 26.21 2.71 -7.27
N PHE A 116 26.72 1.98 -6.29
CA PHE A 116 26.19 1.97 -4.90
C PHE A 116 26.07 3.37 -4.31
N ASN A 117 27.05 4.26 -4.56
CA ASN A 117 26.99 5.64 -4.09
C ASN A 117 25.77 6.37 -4.66
N THR A 118 25.51 6.24 -5.95
CA THR A 118 24.39 6.91 -6.63
C THR A 118 23.07 6.44 -6.06
N VAL A 119 22.91 5.11 -5.90
CA VAL A 119 21.69 4.53 -5.34
C VAL A 119 21.53 4.93 -3.87
N ALA A 120 22.58 4.85 -3.04
CA ALA A 120 22.50 5.23 -1.64
C ALA A 120 22.13 6.70 -1.44
N TYR A 121 22.72 7.61 -2.23
CA TYR A 121 22.36 9.04 -2.16
C TYR A 121 20.93 9.30 -2.67
N PHE A 122 20.51 8.57 -3.68
CA PHE A 122 19.14 8.65 -4.17
C PHE A 122 18.15 8.23 -3.10
N GLU A 123 18.38 7.10 -2.45
CA GLU A 123 17.54 6.58 -1.37
C GLU A 123 17.51 7.51 -0.13
N LEU A 124 18.64 8.14 0.19
CA LEU A 124 18.67 9.18 1.23
C LEU A 124 17.83 10.39 0.82
N PHE A 125 17.90 10.80 -0.45
CA PHE A 125 17.05 11.88 -0.97
C PHE A 125 15.57 11.49 -0.92
N ALA A 126 15.22 10.28 -1.33
CA ALA A 126 13.89 9.71 -1.27
C ALA A 126 13.34 9.71 0.18
N CYS A 127 14.12 9.21 1.12
CA CYS A 127 13.80 9.23 2.55
C CYS A 127 13.51 10.65 3.06
N VAL A 128 14.37 11.61 2.76
CA VAL A 128 14.18 13.00 3.19
C VAL A 128 12.93 13.61 2.58
N LEU A 129 12.67 13.35 1.30
CA LEU A 129 11.47 13.83 0.62
C LEU A 129 10.20 13.24 1.25
N GLY A 130 10.18 11.92 1.48
CA GLY A 130 9.08 11.25 2.13
C GLY A 130 8.81 11.77 3.55
N ILE A 131 9.87 12.05 4.33
CA ILE A 131 9.73 12.69 5.65
C ILE A 131 9.10 14.09 5.51
N ILE A 132 9.53 14.90 4.55
CA ILE A 132 8.98 16.24 4.31
C ILE A 132 7.49 16.16 4.01
N VAL A 133 7.07 15.24 3.11
CA VAL A 133 5.65 15.04 2.77
C VAL A 133 4.87 14.53 3.99
N THR A 134 5.42 13.57 4.73
CA THR A 134 4.81 13.05 5.97
C THR A 134 4.56 14.18 6.99
N VAL A 135 5.56 15.03 7.23
CA VAL A 135 5.44 16.17 8.15
C VAL A 135 4.42 17.19 7.63
N TYR A 136 4.40 17.46 6.33
CA TYR A 136 3.41 18.33 5.72
C TYR A 136 1.99 17.81 5.94
N LEU A 137 1.75 16.51 5.66
CA LEU A 137 0.46 15.85 5.85
C LEU A 137 0.06 15.84 7.32
N TYR A 138 1.00 15.56 8.23
CA TYR A 138 0.78 15.59 9.67
C TYR A 138 0.30 16.97 10.16
N ILE A 139 1.00 18.03 9.75
CA ILE A 139 0.62 19.41 10.12
C ILE A 139 -0.78 19.77 9.60
N LYS A 140 -1.10 19.35 8.38
CA LYS A 140 -2.43 19.57 7.78
C LYS A 140 -3.50 18.75 8.49
N ASN A 141 -3.22 17.48 8.79
CA ASN A 141 -4.19 16.58 9.42
C ASN A 141 -4.47 16.90 10.87
N LYS A 142 -3.54 17.53 11.60
CA LYS A 142 -3.72 17.94 13.00
C LYS A 142 -4.99 18.78 13.24
N SER A 143 -5.43 19.54 12.25
CA SER A 143 -6.66 20.36 12.33
C SER A 143 -7.89 19.73 11.69
N MET A 144 -7.73 18.67 10.88
CA MET A 144 -8.80 18.09 10.09
C MET A 144 -9.24 16.72 10.60
N HIS A 145 -8.33 15.98 11.26
CA HIS A 145 -8.56 14.61 11.76
C HIS A 145 -9.11 13.67 10.69
N SER A 146 -8.68 13.88 9.42
CA SER A 146 -9.13 13.07 8.29
C SER A 146 -8.47 11.69 8.31
N PRO A 147 -9.25 10.58 8.31
CA PRO A 147 -8.72 9.23 8.18
C PRO A 147 -7.95 9.03 6.88
N LEU A 148 -8.45 9.61 5.78
CA LEU A 148 -7.84 9.49 4.45
C LEU A 148 -6.43 10.10 4.42
N ILE A 149 -6.25 11.31 4.99
CA ILE A 149 -4.91 11.93 5.09
C ILE A 149 -4.01 11.10 6.02
N ASN A 150 -4.58 10.48 7.05
CA ASN A 150 -3.82 9.63 7.96
C ASN A 150 -3.28 8.37 7.25
N MET A 151 -4.07 7.77 6.37
CA MET A 151 -3.63 6.63 5.54
C MET A 151 -2.48 7.03 4.60
N GLU A 152 -2.63 8.14 3.87
CA GLU A 152 -1.57 8.66 3.00
C GLU A 152 -0.28 8.98 3.77
N MET A 153 -0.41 9.59 4.93
CA MET A 153 0.72 9.88 5.81
C MET A 153 1.44 8.60 6.26
N GLN A 154 0.70 7.53 6.52
CA GLN A 154 1.29 6.23 6.87
C GLN A 154 2.04 5.63 5.68
N GLY A 155 1.50 5.72 4.45
CA GLY A 155 2.18 5.31 3.22
C GLY A 155 3.55 6.01 3.11
N TRP A 156 3.58 7.34 3.02
CA TRP A 156 4.80 8.13 2.93
C TRP A 156 5.81 7.86 4.05
N ARG A 157 5.32 7.57 5.26
CA ARG A 157 6.19 7.20 6.37
C ARG A 157 6.83 5.82 6.17
N MET A 158 6.09 4.84 5.64
CA MET A 158 6.62 3.51 5.35
C MET A 158 7.63 3.55 4.23
N ASP A 159 7.36 4.29 3.14
CA ASP A 159 8.30 4.49 2.03
C ASP A 159 9.60 5.13 2.54
N SER A 160 9.50 6.16 3.40
CA SER A 160 10.68 6.77 4.02
C SER A 160 11.53 5.79 4.84
N VAL A 161 10.90 4.84 5.54
CA VAL A 161 11.60 3.82 6.32
C VAL A 161 12.27 2.80 5.39
N VAL A 162 11.60 2.40 4.31
CA VAL A 162 12.15 1.48 3.30
C VAL A 162 13.35 2.11 2.61
N SER A 163 13.22 3.35 2.12
CA SER A 163 14.32 4.10 1.48
C SER A 163 15.50 4.31 2.42
N LEU A 164 15.26 4.57 3.72
CA LEU A 164 16.34 4.65 4.70
C LEU A 164 17.06 3.30 4.86
N GLY A 165 16.30 2.22 4.92
CA GLY A 165 16.85 0.85 5.00
C GLY A 165 17.71 0.52 3.79
N MET A 166 17.22 0.84 2.58
CA MET A 166 17.97 0.68 1.33
C MET A 166 19.24 1.53 1.31
N ALA A 167 19.14 2.82 1.67
CA ALA A 167 20.31 3.69 1.77
C ALA A 167 21.38 3.12 2.69
N CYS A 168 21.00 2.66 3.88
CA CYS A 168 21.93 2.03 4.80
C CYS A 168 22.57 0.77 4.20
N ALA A 169 21.78 -0.08 3.53
CA ALA A 169 22.28 -1.30 2.91
C ALA A 169 23.25 -1.03 1.77
N PHE A 170 22.97 -0.02 0.92
CA PHE A 170 23.86 0.38 -0.18
C PHE A 170 25.10 1.16 0.28
N LEU A 171 25.12 1.70 1.49
CA LEU A 171 26.33 2.29 2.09
C LEU A 171 27.27 1.23 2.66
N LEU A 172 26.82 0.01 2.93
CA LEU A 172 27.66 -1.06 3.50
C LEU A 172 28.94 -1.34 2.68
N PRO A 173 28.89 -1.45 1.31
CA PRO A 173 30.11 -1.68 0.52
C PRO A 173 31.16 -0.60 0.67
N ILE A 174 30.72 0.61 0.99
CA ILE A 174 31.61 1.79 1.12
C ILE A 174 32.25 1.79 2.51
N CYS A 175 31.49 1.36 3.53
CA CYS A 175 31.93 1.43 4.92
C CYS A 175 32.74 0.19 5.37
N ILE A 176 32.60 -0.95 4.67
CA ILE A 176 33.22 -2.23 5.07
C ILE A 176 34.43 -2.55 4.19
N PRO A 177 35.69 -2.32 4.65
CA PRO A 177 36.89 -2.52 3.85
C PRO A 177 37.38 -3.98 3.81
N PHE A 178 36.63 -4.96 4.31
CA PHE A 178 37.06 -6.34 4.39
C PHE A 178 37.16 -7.03 3.02
N ALA A 179 38.28 -7.76 2.78
CA ALA A 179 38.53 -8.41 1.49
C ALA A 179 37.47 -9.44 1.08
N TRP A 180 36.90 -10.18 2.05
CA TRP A 180 35.82 -11.16 1.79
C TRP A 180 34.51 -10.50 1.31
N PHE A 181 34.26 -9.28 1.75
CA PHE A 181 33.06 -8.53 1.36
C PHE A 181 33.09 -8.11 -0.11
N LYS A 182 34.28 -7.91 -0.68
CA LYS A 182 34.43 -7.56 -2.12
C LYS A 182 33.84 -8.63 -3.04
N ASN A 183 33.88 -9.88 -2.67
CA ASN A 183 33.28 -10.98 -3.44
C ASN A 183 31.74 -10.96 -3.40
N LEU A 184 31.14 -10.32 -2.40
CA LEU A 184 29.69 -10.20 -2.24
C LEU A 184 29.11 -8.98 -2.97
N VAL A 185 29.95 -7.96 -3.23
CA VAL A 185 29.53 -6.69 -3.85
C VAL A 185 28.72 -6.87 -5.14
N PRO A 186 29.08 -7.76 -6.09
CA PRO A 186 28.28 -7.94 -7.32
C PRO A 186 26.87 -8.48 -7.09
N TYR A 187 26.61 -9.05 -5.92
CA TYR A 187 25.33 -9.69 -5.57
C TYR A 187 24.48 -8.86 -4.62
N LEU A 188 25.00 -7.75 -4.10
CA LEU A 188 24.36 -6.99 -3.04
C LEU A 188 23.01 -6.43 -3.43
N ASP A 189 22.89 -5.83 -4.61
CA ASP A 189 21.64 -5.27 -5.10
C ASP A 189 20.55 -6.37 -5.20
N GLN A 190 20.92 -7.54 -5.74
CA GLN A 190 20.01 -8.67 -5.86
C GLN A 190 19.62 -9.24 -4.49
N ILE A 191 20.58 -9.33 -3.56
CA ILE A 191 20.31 -9.79 -2.19
C ILE A 191 19.36 -8.83 -1.49
N ILE A 192 19.61 -7.53 -1.57
CA ILE A 192 18.74 -6.50 -0.99
C ILE A 192 17.35 -6.61 -1.59
N THR A 193 17.24 -6.71 -2.92
CA THR A 193 15.95 -6.85 -3.62
C THR A 193 15.19 -8.08 -3.17
N VAL A 194 15.85 -9.25 -3.09
CA VAL A 194 15.20 -10.50 -2.65
C VAL A 194 14.75 -10.39 -1.20
N VAL A 195 15.58 -9.84 -0.32
CA VAL A 195 15.24 -9.67 1.11
C VAL A 195 14.04 -8.71 1.26
N LEU A 196 14.06 -7.57 0.58
CA LEU A 196 12.94 -6.62 0.58
C LEU A 196 11.67 -7.29 0.01
N SER A 197 11.77 -7.99 -1.12
CA SER A 197 10.65 -8.72 -1.71
C SER A 197 10.04 -9.71 -0.73
N LEU A 198 10.87 -10.47 0.01
CA LEU A 198 10.39 -11.42 1.01
C LEU A 198 9.71 -10.75 2.21
N ILE A 199 10.16 -9.55 2.58
CA ILE A 199 9.54 -8.75 3.64
C ILE A 199 8.21 -8.16 3.17
N MET A 200 8.12 -7.74 1.92
CA MET A 200 6.94 -7.05 1.37
C MET A 200 5.83 -8.01 0.91
N ILE A 201 6.18 -9.21 0.41
CA ILE A 201 5.22 -10.16 -0.20
C ILE A 201 4.06 -10.61 0.69
N PRO A 202 4.18 -10.73 2.04
CA PRO A 202 3.05 -11.11 2.88
C PRO A 202 1.87 -10.15 2.79
N THR A 203 2.11 -8.86 2.57
CA THR A 203 1.06 -7.84 2.48
C THR A 203 0.12 -8.08 1.29
N PRO A 204 0.60 -8.13 0.02
CA PRO A 204 -0.28 -8.38 -1.12
C PRO A 204 -0.94 -9.76 -1.08
N ILE A 205 -0.27 -10.79 -0.55
CA ILE A 205 -0.89 -12.12 -0.39
C ILE A 205 -2.06 -12.05 0.59
N ARG A 206 -1.91 -11.40 1.74
CA ARG A 206 -3.00 -11.20 2.70
C ARG A 206 -4.14 -10.41 2.06
N THR A 207 -3.84 -9.35 1.34
CA THR A 207 -4.83 -8.54 0.62
C THR A 207 -5.65 -9.39 -0.35
N VAL A 208 -5.03 -10.31 -1.10
CA VAL A 208 -5.73 -11.23 -1.98
C VAL A 208 -6.63 -12.19 -1.20
N ILE A 209 -6.09 -12.81 -0.14
CA ILE A 209 -6.85 -13.79 0.66
C ILE A 209 -8.06 -13.12 1.31
N THR A 210 -7.87 -11.97 1.95
CA THR A 210 -8.95 -11.21 2.58
C THR A 210 -9.98 -10.77 1.54
N GLY A 211 -9.53 -10.15 0.44
CA GLY A 211 -10.44 -9.69 -0.58
C GLY A 211 -11.22 -10.81 -1.28
N ILE A 212 -10.64 -12.01 -1.46
CA ILE A 212 -11.40 -13.17 -1.95
C ILE A 212 -12.45 -13.61 -0.92
N ARG A 213 -12.12 -13.63 0.37
CA ARG A 213 -13.08 -13.96 1.44
C ARG A 213 -14.26 -12.99 1.44
N ASP A 214 -13.99 -11.70 1.28
CA ASP A 214 -15.00 -10.64 1.24
C ASP A 214 -15.88 -10.75 -0.03
N LEU A 215 -15.28 -11.05 -1.19
CA LEU A 215 -16.03 -11.31 -2.43
C LEU A 215 -16.94 -12.54 -2.33
N MET A 216 -16.48 -13.58 -1.63
CA MET A 216 -17.25 -14.80 -1.38
C MET A 216 -18.26 -14.64 -0.26
N LEU A 217 -18.33 -13.46 0.37
CA LEU A 217 -19.21 -13.19 1.52
C LEU A 217 -19.00 -14.18 2.67
N ILE A 218 -17.77 -14.61 2.89
CA ILE A 218 -17.46 -15.51 4.00
C ILE A 218 -17.63 -14.72 5.31
N PRO A 219 -18.42 -15.25 6.26
CA PRO A 219 -18.66 -14.55 7.51
C PRO A 219 -17.37 -14.37 8.32
N PRO A 220 -17.31 -13.37 9.22
CA PRO A 220 -16.20 -13.18 10.15
C PRO A 220 -16.05 -14.37 11.11
N GLU A 221 -15.05 -14.33 11.98
CA GLU A 221 -14.81 -15.38 12.97
C GLU A 221 -16.01 -15.58 13.91
N GLU A 222 -16.24 -16.80 14.37
CA GLU A 222 -17.41 -17.18 15.17
C GLU A 222 -17.58 -16.30 16.42
N GLU A 223 -16.49 -15.89 17.07
CA GLU A 223 -16.50 -15.00 18.23
C GLU A 223 -17.15 -13.65 17.91
N THR A 224 -16.80 -13.05 16.76
CA THR A 224 -17.39 -11.79 16.29
C THR A 224 -18.88 -11.97 15.95
N ILE A 225 -19.25 -13.12 15.38
CA ILE A 225 -20.65 -13.45 15.05
C ILE A 225 -21.48 -13.57 16.34
N GLU A 226 -20.95 -14.22 17.37
CA GLU A 226 -21.63 -14.38 18.66
C GLU A 226 -21.82 -13.04 19.36
N ASP A 227 -20.82 -12.15 19.35
CA ASP A 227 -20.91 -10.81 19.92
C ASP A 227 -21.99 -9.98 19.22
N ILE A 228 -22.01 -10.00 17.88
CA ILE A 228 -23.06 -9.29 17.12
C ILE A 228 -24.43 -9.87 17.40
N LYS A 229 -24.59 -11.20 17.41
CA LYS A 229 -25.86 -11.87 17.73
C LYS A 229 -26.33 -11.52 19.12
N SER A 230 -25.46 -11.59 20.12
CA SER A 230 -25.80 -11.27 21.51
C SER A 230 -26.32 -9.84 21.68
N THR A 231 -25.86 -8.91 20.83
CA THR A 231 -26.28 -7.49 20.84
C THR A 231 -27.58 -7.28 20.06
N VAL A 232 -27.74 -7.94 18.91
CA VAL A 232 -28.85 -7.71 17.96
C VAL A 232 -30.09 -8.49 18.31
N GLU A 233 -29.99 -9.76 18.75
CA GLU A 233 -31.13 -10.62 19.06
C GLU A 233 -32.07 -10.06 20.15
N PRO A 234 -31.59 -9.47 21.27
CA PRO A 234 -32.45 -8.85 22.25
C PRO A 234 -33.26 -7.67 21.67
N ILE A 235 -32.67 -6.91 20.75
CA ILE A 235 -33.31 -5.75 20.11
C ILE A 235 -34.41 -6.22 19.15
N ILE A 236 -34.12 -7.22 18.33
CA ILE A 236 -35.13 -7.85 17.43
C ILE A 236 -36.31 -8.41 18.23
N GLY A 237 -36.03 -9.05 19.36
CA GLY A 237 -37.07 -9.59 20.25
C GLY A 237 -38.02 -8.53 20.81
N ILE A 238 -37.51 -7.31 21.08
CA ILE A 238 -38.32 -6.19 21.57
C ILE A 238 -39.28 -5.68 20.49
N TYR A 239 -38.87 -5.64 19.23
CA TYR A 239 -39.68 -5.12 18.11
C TYR A 239 -40.59 -6.17 17.46
N GLY A 240 -40.57 -7.41 17.89
CA GLY A 240 -41.53 -8.46 17.49
C GLY A 240 -41.45 -8.93 16.03
N HIS A 241 -40.33 -8.62 15.33
CA HIS A 241 -40.14 -9.06 13.95
C HIS A 241 -39.68 -10.52 13.89
N LYS A 242 -40.65 -11.45 13.76
CA LYS A 242 -40.38 -12.91 13.72
C LYS A 242 -39.64 -13.40 12.46
N ASN A 243 -39.51 -12.58 11.40
CA ASN A 243 -38.92 -12.98 10.12
C ASN A 243 -37.88 -11.99 9.63
N LEU A 244 -37.10 -11.38 10.52
CA LEU A 244 -35.97 -10.51 10.12
C LEU A 244 -34.78 -11.42 9.85
N TYR A 245 -34.37 -11.51 8.57
CA TYR A 245 -33.10 -12.09 8.18
C TYR A 245 -32.06 -10.98 8.16
N TYR A 246 -30.98 -11.17 8.90
CA TYR A 246 -29.82 -10.28 8.87
C TYR A 246 -28.58 -11.07 8.46
N ASP A 247 -27.74 -10.44 7.68
CA ASP A 247 -26.48 -11.00 7.19
C ASP A 247 -25.32 -10.30 7.90
N ILE A 248 -24.41 -11.07 8.48
CA ILE A 248 -23.25 -10.55 9.20
C ILE A 248 -22.05 -10.68 8.27
N ARG A 249 -21.42 -9.55 7.95
CA ARG A 249 -20.25 -9.46 7.07
C ARG A 249 -19.12 -8.77 7.77
N SER A 250 -17.88 -9.16 7.43
CA SER A 250 -16.69 -8.41 7.77
C SER A 250 -16.53 -7.27 6.76
N GLU A 251 -17.17 -6.13 7.00
CA GLU A 251 -16.85 -4.90 6.32
C GLU A 251 -16.08 -4.02 7.30
N GLU A 252 -14.84 -3.64 6.96
CA GLU A 252 -14.08 -2.61 7.68
C GLU A 252 -14.66 -1.22 7.41
N HIS A 253 -15.95 -1.04 7.66
CA HIS A 253 -16.52 0.28 7.77
C HIS A 253 -16.36 0.75 9.21
N THR A 254 -15.39 1.63 9.44
CA THR A 254 -15.43 2.54 10.57
C THR A 254 -16.67 3.40 10.42
N SER A 255 -17.79 2.89 10.91
CA SER A 255 -18.97 3.70 11.14
C SER A 255 -18.68 4.63 12.31
N GLU A 256 -18.46 5.89 12.03
CA GLU A 256 -18.67 6.95 13.02
C GLU A 256 -20.17 7.15 13.28
#